data_d0740c5a12bc55f5a6ae73b72e77fccf
#
_entry.id   d0740c5a12bc55f5a6ae73b72e77fccf
#
_cell.length_a   1.000
_cell.length_b   1.000
_cell.length_c   1.000
_cell.angle_alpha   90.00
_cell.angle_beta   90.00
_cell.angle_gamma   90.00
#
_symmetry.space_group_name_H-M   'P 1'
#
loop_
_entity.id
_entity.type
_entity.pdbx_description
1 polymer ?
#
loop_
_entity_poly.entity_id
_entity_poly.type
_entity_poly.pdbx_seq_one_letter_code
_entity_poly.pdbx_strand_id
1 'polypeptide(L)'
;MKASAFVYPWDVVGDPAAPGRLAALGVRQATLASAYHSTRALTPRHPRHRVVTAEYAAVLYPVDERRWAGRELRPYAAGAWAPAADDPYGTAATALAGAGLDVHSWVVLAHNSRLGAEHPRTSVVNAYGDRYPWAPCIGQPEVVAYLAGLAAEAAVRPGASGTELESCGWYGLAHLHAHDKTGGVPLGDAAQYLMSLCFCPSCRAGYADAGLDARELGEAVRRALEPVWSGGDPGDGGWAAVERLLGAEPAAASLAWRLRAARRLQEAAVSAVRAAAPPGFRVLLHADPVPYRCGANAGVDPAHVLTVADGVVLPCTGGAAAREAVLTPFAAHRRAESVLAANLTVVSGMGGSPGTLARDAAHAASLGATELRLYHAGLASDADLAAAAAVLAAPS
;
A
#
# COMPACT_ATOMS: atom_id res chain seq x y z
N MET A 1 11.43 -1.65 20.27
CA MET A 1 11.25 -2.11 18.86
C MET A 1 12.12 -1.27 17.92
N LYS A 2 12.68 -1.88 16.81
CA LYS A 2 13.34 -1.11 15.73
C LYS A 2 12.30 -0.21 15.08
N ALA A 3 12.63 1.09 14.91
CA ALA A 3 11.75 2.06 14.28
C ALA A 3 12.27 2.47 12.89
N SER A 4 11.37 2.65 11.92
CA SER A 4 11.61 3.22 10.62
C SER A 4 10.70 4.43 10.39
N ALA A 5 11.13 5.37 9.54
CA ALA A 5 10.33 6.52 9.15
C ALA A 5 10.13 6.58 7.64
N PHE A 6 8.90 6.84 7.21
CA PHE A 6 8.58 7.06 5.80
C PHE A 6 9.04 8.45 5.36
N VAL A 7 9.68 8.49 4.19
CA VAL A 7 10.14 9.71 3.53
C VAL A 7 10.06 9.59 2.02
N TYR A 8 9.99 10.72 1.35
CA TYR A 8 10.13 10.82 -0.10
C TYR A 8 11.55 11.30 -0.48
N PRO A 9 12.05 11.03 -1.68
CA PRO A 9 13.30 11.60 -2.17
C PRO A 9 13.33 13.13 -2.09
N TRP A 10 12.21 13.82 -2.33
CA TRP A 10 12.12 15.28 -2.23
C TRP A 10 12.13 15.84 -0.80
N ASP A 11 12.06 14.99 0.22
CA ASP A 11 12.29 15.41 1.62
C ASP A 11 13.78 15.49 1.95
N VAL A 12 14.64 14.85 1.13
CA VAL A 12 16.07 14.66 1.38
C VAL A 12 16.95 15.37 0.36
N VAL A 13 16.64 15.20 -0.95
CA VAL A 13 17.46 15.78 -2.03
C VAL A 13 17.37 17.31 -2.01
N GLY A 14 18.52 17.95 -1.84
CA GLY A 14 18.62 19.42 -1.74
C GLY A 14 18.48 19.98 -0.32
N ASP A 15 18.40 19.10 0.67
CA ASP A 15 18.48 19.43 2.10
C ASP A 15 19.56 18.59 2.79
N PRO A 16 20.81 19.09 2.90
CA PRO A 16 21.91 18.35 3.49
C PRO A 16 21.71 18.03 4.98
N ALA A 17 20.81 18.73 5.68
CA ALA A 17 20.52 18.47 7.08
C ALA A 17 19.43 17.40 7.30
N ALA A 18 18.65 17.04 6.28
CA ALA A 18 17.54 16.09 6.39
C ALA A 18 17.96 14.70 6.92
N PRO A 19 19.03 14.06 6.41
CA PRO A 19 19.45 12.75 6.91
C PRO A 19 19.83 12.76 8.39
N GLY A 20 20.57 13.79 8.82
CA GLY A 20 20.96 13.97 10.23
C GLY A 20 19.75 14.19 11.14
N ARG A 21 18.78 14.97 10.70
CA ARG A 21 17.52 15.17 11.47
C ARG A 21 16.72 13.87 11.61
N LEU A 22 16.65 13.06 10.56
CA LEU A 22 15.99 11.75 10.61
C LEU A 22 16.70 10.80 11.57
N ALA A 23 18.03 10.72 11.51
CA ALA A 23 18.81 9.91 12.44
C ALA A 23 18.63 10.38 13.90
N ALA A 24 18.58 11.70 14.13
CA ALA A 24 18.34 12.28 15.45
C ALA A 24 16.95 12.00 16.04
N LEU A 25 15.96 11.57 15.23
CA LEU A 25 14.68 11.08 15.75
C LEU A 25 14.82 9.77 16.55
N GLY A 26 15.93 9.05 16.41
CA GLY A 26 16.13 7.73 17.02
C GLY A 26 15.65 6.56 16.15
N VAL A 27 15.22 6.80 14.91
CA VAL A 27 14.93 5.72 13.95
C VAL A 27 16.22 5.05 13.48
N ARG A 28 16.15 3.78 13.15
CA ARG A 28 17.29 3.01 12.63
C ARG A 28 17.19 2.79 11.11
N GLN A 29 16.05 3.12 10.53
CA GLN A 29 15.75 2.86 9.13
C GLN A 29 14.92 4.00 8.54
N ALA A 30 15.10 4.25 7.25
CA ALA A 30 14.21 5.07 6.43
C ALA A 30 13.51 4.17 5.41
N THR A 31 12.19 4.34 5.28
CA THR A 31 11.38 3.73 4.21
C THR A 31 11.19 4.79 3.14
N LEU A 32 12.00 4.70 2.07
CA LEU A 32 12.15 5.72 1.04
C LEU A 32 11.35 5.36 -0.22
N ALA A 33 10.46 6.26 -0.67
CA ALA A 33 9.67 6.03 -1.87
C ALA A 33 10.54 5.91 -3.13
N SER A 34 10.41 4.79 -3.84
CA SER A 34 11.06 4.54 -5.13
C SER A 34 10.06 4.53 -6.30
N ALA A 35 8.83 4.06 -6.08
CA ALA A 35 7.70 4.17 -6.99
C ALA A 35 6.47 4.61 -6.20
N TYR A 36 5.87 5.74 -6.60
CA TYR A 36 4.78 6.34 -5.83
C TYR A 36 3.68 6.90 -6.73
N HIS A 37 2.45 6.96 -6.21
CA HIS A 37 1.29 7.50 -6.91
C HIS A 37 1.29 9.04 -6.94
N SER A 38 0.32 9.64 -7.66
CA SER A 38 0.12 11.09 -7.64
C SER A 38 -0.18 11.59 -6.22
N THR A 39 0.43 12.69 -5.83
CA THR A 39 0.23 13.28 -4.51
C THR A 39 0.58 14.77 -4.50
N ARG A 40 -0.02 15.51 -3.56
CA ARG A 40 0.41 16.84 -3.18
C ARG A 40 0.90 16.78 -1.73
N ALA A 41 2.20 16.89 -1.56
CA ALA A 41 2.88 16.76 -0.28
C ALA A 41 3.40 18.10 0.22
N LEU A 42 3.22 18.38 1.51
CA LEU A 42 3.93 19.44 2.20
C LEU A 42 5.33 18.96 2.58
N THR A 43 6.30 19.86 2.53
CA THR A 43 7.69 19.63 2.94
C THR A 43 8.09 20.69 3.96
N PRO A 44 7.62 20.61 5.22
CA PRO A 44 7.68 21.73 6.18
C PRO A 44 9.09 22.23 6.47
N ARG A 45 10.10 21.36 6.33
CA ARG A 45 11.51 21.66 6.69
C ARG A 45 12.43 21.87 5.52
N HIS A 46 11.98 21.53 4.29
CA HIS A 46 12.87 21.62 3.14
C HIS A 46 13.26 23.08 2.84
N PRO A 47 14.56 23.41 2.65
CA PRO A 47 14.99 24.80 2.53
C PRO A 47 14.55 25.49 1.24
N ARG A 48 14.27 24.73 0.15
CA ARG A 48 13.99 25.28 -1.18
C ARG A 48 12.52 25.29 -1.57
N HIS A 49 11.69 24.38 -1.03
CA HIS A 49 10.27 24.26 -1.38
C HIS A 49 9.43 23.87 -0.16
N ARG A 50 8.13 24.15 -0.23
CA ARG A 50 7.15 23.80 0.81
C ARG A 50 6.06 22.84 0.30
N VAL A 51 5.92 22.72 -1.00
CA VAL A 51 4.92 21.87 -1.64
C VAL A 51 5.58 21.14 -2.81
N VAL A 52 5.34 19.85 -2.91
CA VAL A 52 5.61 19.04 -4.11
C VAL A 52 4.30 18.49 -4.62
N THR A 53 4.06 18.65 -5.93
CA THR A 53 2.89 18.07 -6.61
C THR A 53 3.38 17.02 -7.61
N ALA A 54 3.34 15.75 -7.21
CA ALA A 54 3.57 14.63 -8.09
C ALA A 54 2.29 14.40 -8.92
N GLU A 55 2.34 14.73 -10.20
CA GLU A 55 1.18 14.79 -11.08
C GLU A 55 0.59 13.41 -11.40
N TYR A 56 1.43 12.38 -11.41
CA TYR A 56 1.05 11.00 -11.75
C TYR A 56 1.93 9.98 -11.02
N ALA A 57 1.48 8.73 -11.02
CA ALA A 57 2.26 7.61 -10.49
C ALA A 57 3.54 7.41 -11.32
N ALA A 58 4.69 7.49 -10.66
CA ALA A 58 5.99 7.45 -11.32
C ALA A 58 7.05 6.74 -10.47
N VAL A 59 8.12 6.31 -11.13
CA VAL A 59 9.35 5.88 -10.47
C VAL A 59 10.28 7.08 -10.27
N LEU A 60 10.97 7.12 -9.13
CA LEU A 60 11.82 8.21 -8.68
C LEU A 60 13.31 7.88 -8.86
N TYR A 61 13.60 7.09 -9.89
CA TYR A 61 14.94 6.64 -10.31
C TYR A 61 14.95 6.48 -11.84
N PRO A 62 16.12 6.40 -12.49
CA PRO A 62 16.22 6.12 -13.91
C PRO A 62 15.68 4.73 -14.26
N VAL A 63 14.71 4.67 -15.17
CA VAL A 63 14.10 3.41 -15.65
C VAL A 63 15.13 2.58 -16.40
N ASP A 64 15.21 1.28 -16.13
CA ASP A 64 15.99 0.35 -16.94
C ASP A 64 15.26 0.02 -18.25
N GLU A 65 15.53 0.79 -19.29
CA GLU A 65 14.92 0.65 -20.61
C GLU A 65 15.04 -0.77 -21.20
N ARG A 66 16.10 -1.52 -20.84
CA ARG A 66 16.30 -2.89 -21.32
C ARG A 66 15.27 -3.86 -20.72
N ARG A 67 14.93 -3.67 -19.45
CA ARG A 67 13.91 -4.47 -18.74
C ARG A 67 12.54 -4.32 -19.39
N TRP A 68 12.24 -3.12 -19.89
CA TRP A 68 10.93 -2.77 -20.43
C TRP A 68 10.86 -2.78 -21.97
N ALA A 69 11.97 -3.13 -22.65
CA ALA A 69 12.00 -3.23 -24.10
C ALA A 69 10.94 -4.19 -24.63
N GLY A 70 10.13 -3.74 -25.58
CA GLY A 70 9.05 -4.50 -26.19
C GLY A 70 7.82 -4.75 -25.30
N ARG A 71 7.76 -4.18 -24.09
CA ARG A 71 6.59 -4.25 -23.21
C ARG A 71 5.68 -3.04 -23.43
N GLU A 72 4.39 -3.28 -23.57
CA GLU A 72 3.39 -2.22 -23.69
C GLU A 72 3.20 -1.49 -22.35
N LEU A 73 3.07 -2.24 -21.25
CA LEU A 73 2.97 -1.68 -19.92
C LEU A 73 4.37 -1.48 -19.34
N ARG A 74 4.68 -0.25 -18.97
CA ARG A 74 5.99 0.16 -18.45
C ARG A 74 5.84 1.27 -17.39
N PRO A 75 6.79 1.43 -16.46
CA PRO A 75 6.72 2.51 -15.48
C PRO A 75 6.91 3.89 -16.15
N TYR A 76 6.32 4.89 -15.52
CA TYR A 76 6.50 6.28 -15.92
C TYR A 76 7.65 6.89 -15.13
N ALA A 77 8.59 7.53 -15.83
CA ALA A 77 9.59 8.36 -15.18
C ALA A 77 8.92 9.61 -14.57
N ALA A 78 9.45 10.08 -13.46
CA ALA A 78 8.98 11.30 -12.83
C ALA A 78 9.22 12.52 -13.74
N GLY A 79 8.31 13.49 -13.64
CA GLY A 79 8.40 14.76 -14.37
C GLY A 79 9.25 15.79 -13.64
N ALA A 80 9.18 17.04 -14.11
CA ALA A 80 9.92 18.18 -13.55
C ALA A 80 9.61 18.50 -12.08
N TRP A 81 8.56 17.89 -11.51
CA TRP A 81 8.20 17.97 -10.09
C TRP A 81 9.12 17.13 -9.18
N ALA A 82 9.85 16.16 -9.74
CA ALA A 82 10.83 15.39 -8.99
C ALA A 82 12.06 16.27 -8.65
N PRO A 83 12.83 15.89 -7.62
CA PRO A 83 14.08 16.57 -7.34
C PRO A 83 15.01 16.61 -8.55
N ALA A 84 15.71 17.74 -8.74
CA ALA A 84 16.68 17.92 -9.82
C ALA A 84 17.95 17.07 -9.53
N ALA A 85 17.88 15.79 -9.84
CA ALA A 85 18.97 14.81 -9.74
C ALA A 85 18.76 13.75 -10.82
N ASP A 86 19.85 13.18 -11.36
CA ASP A 86 19.78 12.11 -12.36
C ASP A 86 19.11 10.84 -11.76
N ASP A 87 19.38 10.57 -10.49
CA ASP A 87 18.73 9.52 -9.70
C ASP A 87 18.28 10.09 -8.34
N PRO A 88 17.06 10.62 -8.24
CA PRO A 88 16.53 11.17 -6.98
C PRO A 88 16.51 10.16 -5.84
N TYR A 89 16.13 8.90 -6.13
CA TYR A 89 16.13 7.83 -5.13
C TYR A 89 17.55 7.51 -4.66
N GLY A 90 18.45 7.23 -5.57
CA GLY A 90 19.84 6.87 -5.24
C GLY A 90 20.58 7.97 -4.50
N THR A 91 20.33 9.24 -4.86
CA THR A 91 20.87 10.42 -4.14
C THR A 91 20.37 10.45 -2.70
N ALA A 92 19.05 10.28 -2.49
CA ALA A 92 18.47 10.28 -1.16
C ALA A 92 18.93 9.06 -0.34
N ALA A 93 18.94 7.86 -0.94
CA ALA A 93 19.38 6.63 -0.27
C ALA A 93 20.84 6.72 0.20
N THR A 94 21.72 7.25 -0.64
CA THR A 94 23.14 7.47 -0.29
C THR A 94 23.28 8.43 0.89
N ALA A 95 22.53 9.53 0.88
CA ALA A 95 22.58 10.50 1.97
C ALA A 95 22.05 9.92 3.30
N LEU A 96 20.96 9.14 3.25
CA LEU A 96 20.39 8.46 4.43
C LEU A 96 21.35 7.40 4.99
N ALA A 97 21.92 6.58 4.12
CA ALA A 97 22.93 5.57 4.52
C ALA A 97 24.18 6.24 5.13
N GLY A 98 24.63 7.37 4.58
CA GLY A 98 25.72 8.17 5.12
C GLY A 98 25.45 8.73 6.52
N ALA A 99 24.18 8.88 6.90
CA ALA A 99 23.76 9.25 8.25
C ALA A 99 23.56 8.04 9.19
N GLY A 100 23.90 6.83 8.74
CA GLY A 100 23.82 5.58 9.54
C GLY A 100 22.44 4.94 9.57
N LEU A 101 21.57 5.27 8.62
CA LEU A 101 20.24 4.68 8.48
C LEU A 101 20.24 3.52 7.48
N ASP A 102 19.64 2.40 7.84
CA ASP A 102 19.22 1.39 6.85
C ASP A 102 18.19 2.02 5.90
N VAL A 103 18.17 1.60 4.64
CA VAL A 103 17.18 2.08 3.68
C VAL A 103 16.35 0.90 3.17
N HIS A 104 15.04 0.99 3.30
CA HIS A 104 14.08 0.17 2.55
C HIS A 104 13.46 0.99 1.45
N SER A 105 13.30 0.42 0.28
CA SER A 105 12.51 1.04 -0.79
C SER A 105 11.02 0.91 -0.48
N TRP A 106 10.24 1.94 -0.82
CA TRP A 106 8.79 1.93 -0.71
C TRP A 106 8.18 1.97 -2.12
N VAL A 107 7.42 0.92 -2.45
CA VAL A 107 6.92 0.68 -3.81
C VAL A 107 5.41 0.57 -3.78
N VAL A 108 4.71 1.54 -4.38
CA VAL A 108 3.26 1.45 -4.62
C VAL A 108 3.01 0.74 -5.95
N LEU A 109 2.24 -0.36 -5.91
CA LEU A 109 2.01 -1.24 -7.06
C LEU A 109 0.68 -0.95 -7.77
N ALA A 110 -0.44 -1.47 -7.27
CA ALA A 110 -1.72 -1.48 -7.97
C ALA A 110 -2.54 -0.18 -7.79
N HIS A 111 -1.86 0.98 -7.84
CA HIS A 111 -2.50 2.30 -7.79
C HIS A 111 -1.82 3.26 -8.77
N ASN A 112 -2.42 3.42 -9.98
CA ASN A 112 -1.80 4.21 -11.05
C ASN A 112 -2.85 4.73 -12.04
N SER A 113 -3.32 5.96 -11.81
CA SER A 113 -4.34 6.60 -12.66
C SER A 113 -3.87 6.85 -14.09
N ARG A 114 -2.58 7.15 -14.29
CA ARG A 114 -2.03 7.37 -15.63
C ARG A 114 -2.01 6.08 -16.45
N LEU A 115 -1.65 4.95 -15.83
CA LEU A 115 -1.70 3.65 -16.49
C LEU A 115 -3.10 3.33 -16.99
N GLY A 116 -4.12 3.52 -16.14
CA GLY A 116 -5.49 3.26 -16.52
C GLY A 116 -6.05 4.25 -17.56
N ALA A 117 -5.55 5.50 -17.60
CA ALA A 117 -5.92 6.47 -18.61
C ALA A 117 -5.33 6.13 -19.99
N GLU A 118 -4.06 5.76 -20.03
CA GLU A 118 -3.35 5.40 -21.28
C GLU A 118 -3.69 3.97 -21.75
N HIS A 119 -3.98 3.05 -20.82
CA HIS A 119 -4.33 1.65 -21.09
C HIS A 119 -5.66 1.25 -20.40
N PRO A 120 -6.83 1.79 -20.82
CA PRO A 120 -8.11 1.60 -20.12
C PRO A 120 -8.51 0.14 -19.91
N ARG A 121 -8.05 -0.77 -20.78
CA ARG A 121 -8.31 -2.22 -20.67
C ARG A 121 -7.72 -2.84 -19.39
N THR A 122 -6.68 -2.24 -18.82
CA THR A 122 -6.02 -2.75 -17.61
C THR A 122 -6.79 -2.46 -16.33
N SER A 123 -7.77 -1.56 -16.37
CA SER A 123 -8.51 -1.08 -15.20
C SER A 123 -9.56 -2.07 -14.69
N VAL A 124 -9.88 -1.99 -13.41
CA VAL A 124 -11.07 -2.60 -12.82
C VAL A 124 -12.31 -2.07 -13.53
N VAL A 125 -13.28 -2.94 -13.82
CA VAL A 125 -14.61 -2.61 -14.38
C VAL A 125 -15.66 -3.14 -13.43
N ASN A 126 -16.47 -2.26 -12.83
CA ASN A 126 -17.48 -2.65 -11.85
C ASN A 126 -18.72 -3.31 -12.51
N ALA A 127 -19.72 -3.69 -11.70
CA ALA A 127 -20.94 -4.35 -12.17
C ALA A 127 -21.84 -3.45 -13.07
N TYR A 128 -21.64 -2.13 -13.03
CA TYR A 128 -22.35 -1.17 -13.88
C TYR A 128 -21.62 -0.87 -15.20
N GLY A 129 -20.39 -1.37 -15.35
CA GLY A 129 -19.54 -1.10 -16.51
C GLY A 129 -18.58 0.08 -16.35
N ASP A 130 -18.59 0.76 -15.19
CA ASP A 130 -17.69 1.89 -14.93
C ASP A 130 -16.26 1.37 -14.71
N ARG A 131 -15.31 2.11 -15.27
CA ARG A 131 -13.88 1.80 -15.11
C ARG A 131 -13.27 2.61 -13.98
N TYR A 132 -12.33 1.99 -13.29
CA TYR A 132 -11.51 2.62 -12.26
C TYR A 132 -10.08 2.82 -12.78
N PRO A 133 -9.79 3.94 -13.49
CA PRO A 133 -8.45 4.15 -14.07
C PRO A 133 -7.32 4.08 -13.03
N TRP A 134 -7.59 4.44 -11.78
CA TRP A 134 -6.62 4.39 -10.68
C TRP A 134 -6.32 2.99 -10.16
N ALA A 135 -7.14 1.98 -10.50
CA ALA A 135 -7.07 0.63 -9.97
C ALA A 135 -6.79 -0.40 -11.09
N PRO A 136 -5.54 -0.72 -11.39
CA PRO A 136 -5.19 -1.83 -12.29
C PRO A 136 -5.79 -3.14 -11.81
N CYS A 137 -6.38 -3.91 -12.73
CA CYS A 137 -7.01 -5.18 -12.41
C CYS A 137 -5.98 -6.31 -12.30
N ILE A 138 -5.66 -6.72 -11.10
CA ILE A 138 -4.72 -7.81 -10.81
C ILE A 138 -5.22 -9.21 -11.20
N GLY A 139 -6.46 -9.32 -11.69
CA GLY A 139 -6.96 -10.51 -12.36
C GLY A 139 -6.37 -10.75 -13.75
N GLN A 140 -5.76 -9.71 -14.36
CA GLN A 140 -5.18 -9.78 -15.70
C GLN A 140 -3.71 -10.21 -15.66
N PRO A 141 -3.29 -11.24 -16.40
CA PRO A 141 -1.91 -11.73 -16.40
C PRO A 141 -0.88 -10.65 -16.79
N GLU A 142 -1.21 -9.80 -17.75
CA GLU A 142 -0.32 -8.72 -18.20
C GLU A 142 -0.11 -7.65 -17.12
N VAL A 143 -1.16 -7.33 -16.33
CA VAL A 143 -1.05 -6.41 -15.20
C VAL A 143 -0.18 -7.04 -14.10
N VAL A 144 -0.37 -8.33 -13.80
CA VAL A 144 0.48 -9.04 -12.83
C VAL A 144 1.95 -9.03 -13.29
N ALA A 145 2.22 -9.30 -14.57
CA ALA A 145 3.58 -9.28 -15.12
C ALA A 145 4.23 -7.89 -15.05
N TYR A 146 3.44 -6.82 -15.31
CA TYR A 146 3.88 -5.44 -15.15
C TYR A 146 4.21 -5.13 -13.69
N LEU A 147 3.31 -5.42 -12.75
CA LEU A 147 3.48 -5.12 -11.34
C LEU A 147 4.64 -5.91 -10.71
N ALA A 148 4.83 -7.17 -11.09
CA ALA A 148 5.98 -7.98 -10.67
C ALA A 148 7.30 -7.41 -11.21
N GLY A 149 7.33 -6.98 -12.48
CA GLY A 149 8.48 -6.31 -13.08
C GLY A 149 8.81 -4.98 -12.38
N LEU A 150 7.78 -4.18 -12.07
CA LEU A 150 7.91 -2.93 -11.32
C LEU A 150 8.43 -3.20 -9.90
N ALA A 151 7.87 -4.20 -9.19
CA ALA A 151 8.33 -4.58 -7.87
C ALA A 151 9.83 -4.91 -7.88
N ALA A 152 10.29 -5.76 -8.82
CA ALA A 152 11.70 -6.15 -8.92
C ALA A 152 12.61 -4.95 -9.17
N GLU A 153 12.25 -4.04 -10.07
CA GLU A 153 13.07 -2.89 -10.40
C GLU A 153 13.06 -1.83 -9.30
N ALA A 154 11.86 -1.45 -8.82
CA ALA A 154 11.71 -0.38 -7.86
C ALA A 154 12.15 -0.77 -6.44
N ALA A 155 12.06 -2.06 -6.08
CA ALA A 155 12.49 -2.55 -4.79
C ALA A 155 14.02 -2.65 -4.69
N VAL A 156 14.66 -3.25 -5.68
CA VAL A 156 16.10 -3.56 -5.65
C VAL A 156 16.90 -2.40 -6.23
N ARG A 157 16.95 -1.31 -5.46
CA ARG A 157 17.70 -0.10 -5.82
C ARG A 157 19.04 -0.05 -5.10
N PRO A 158 20.06 0.63 -5.66
CA PRO A 158 21.32 0.87 -4.96
C PRO A 158 21.08 1.48 -3.55
N GLY A 159 21.71 0.90 -2.54
CA GLY A 159 21.57 1.35 -1.14
C GLY A 159 20.38 0.78 -0.39
N ALA A 160 19.45 0.08 -1.04
CA ALA A 160 18.34 -0.59 -0.35
C ALA A 160 18.78 -1.93 0.24
N SER A 161 18.42 -2.19 1.50
CA SER A 161 18.59 -3.47 2.22
C SER A 161 17.29 -4.28 2.31
N GLY A 162 16.17 -3.70 1.86
CA GLY A 162 14.86 -4.32 1.85
C GLY A 162 13.83 -3.44 1.13
N THR A 163 12.59 -3.90 1.10
CA THR A 163 11.48 -3.22 0.46
C THR A 163 10.17 -3.38 1.23
N GLU A 164 9.29 -2.41 1.06
CA GLU A 164 7.90 -2.41 1.55
C GLU A 164 6.98 -2.21 0.35
N LEU A 165 6.25 -3.27 -0.04
CA LEU A 165 5.36 -3.29 -1.20
C LEU A 165 3.95 -2.89 -0.76
N GLU A 166 3.48 -1.74 -1.22
CA GLU A 166 2.15 -1.21 -0.95
C GLU A 166 1.22 -1.49 -2.13
N SER A 167 -0.08 -1.61 -1.86
CA SER A 167 -1.09 -1.93 -2.88
C SER A 167 -0.79 -3.24 -3.64
N CYS A 168 -0.20 -4.25 -2.96
CA CYS A 168 0.10 -5.56 -3.52
C CYS A 168 -1.12 -6.48 -3.47
N GLY A 169 -2.23 -6.05 -4.05
CA GLY A 169 -3.51 -6.72 -4.04
C GLY A 169 -4.59 -5.91 -4.76
N TRP A 170 -5.87 -6.14 -4.41
CA TRP A 170 -6.98 -5.43 -5.00
C TRP A 170 -7.07 -3.99 -4.47
N TYR A 171 -6.96 -3.02 -5.38
CA TYR A 171 -7.20 -1.62 -5.02
C TYR A 171 -8.69 -1.25 -5.09
N GLY A 172 -9.42 -1.70 -6.12
CA GLY A 172 -10.88 -1.57 -6.25
C GLY A 172 -11.37 -0.12 -6.16
N LEU A 173 -12.49 0.07 -5.43
CA LEU A 173 -13.09 1.38 -5.17
C LEU A 173 -12.42 2.12 -4.00
N ALA A 174 -11.16 1.82 -3.65
CA ALA A 174 -10.44 2.67 -2.71
C ALA A 174 -10.20 4.07 -3.31
N HIS A 175 -9.75 4.99 -2.47
CA HIS A 175 -9.62 6.40 -2.84
C HIS A 175 -8.79 6.61 -4.12
N LEU A 176 -9.24 7.56 -4.96
CA LEU A 176 -8.47 8.08 -6.07
C LEU A 176 -7.48 9.16 -5.56
N HIS A 177 -8.00 10.12 -4.80
CA HIS A 177 -7.25 11.23 -4.17
C HIS A 177 -8.11 11.94 -3.11
N ALA A 178 -7.57 12.99 -2.49
CA ALA A 178 -8.22 13.73 -1.40
C ALA A 178 -9.54 14.46 -1.80
N HIS A 179 -9.87 14.54 -3.07
CA HIS A 179 -11.08 15.20 -3.58
C HIS A 179 -12.19 14.23 -3.99
N ASP A 180 -12.12 12.97 -3.55
CA ASP A 180 -13.17 12.00 -3.81
C ASP A 180 -14.54 12.48 -3.30
N LYS A 181 -15.58 12.26 -4.07
CA LYS A 181 -16.96 12.64 -3.77
C LYS A 181 -17.84 11.40 -3.68
N THR A 182 -17.37 10.40 -2.92
CA THR A 182 -18.03 9.10 -2.78
C THR A 182 -18.93 9.00 -1.56
N GLY A 183 -18.96 10.03 -0.70
CA GLY A 183 -19.72 10.04 0.56
C GLY A 183 -21.21 10.41 0.43
N GLY A 184 -21.78 10.42 -0.80
CA GLY A 184 -23.20 10.73 -1.00
C GLY A 184 -24.17 9.65 -0.51
N VAL A 185 -23.67 8.43 -0.32
CA VAL A 185 -24.40 7.27 0.22
C VAL A 185 -23.51 6.48 1.17
N PRO A 186 -24.08 5.77 2.15
CA PRO A 186 -23.33 4.96 3.11
C PRO A 186 -22.90 3.64 2.46
N LEU A 187 -21.71 3.61 1.85
CA LEU A 187 -21.24 2.37 1.20
C LEU A 187 -20.92 1.25 2.20
N GLY A 188 -20.33 1.56 3.36
CA GLY A 188 -19.85 0.53 4.29
C GLY A 188 -18.86 -0.44 3.63
N ASP A 189 -18.33 -1.39 4.37
CA ASP A 189 -17.36 -2.38 3.85
C ASP A 189 -17.97 -3.32 2.82
N ALA A 190 -19.23 -3.74 3.02
CA ALA A 190 -19.89 -4.69 2.13
C ALA A 190 -20.19 -4.08 0.75
N ALA A 191 -20.80 -2.87 0.71
CA ALA A 191 -21.07 -2.21 -0.58
C ALA A 191 -19.76 -1.81 -1.28
N GLN A 192 -18.73 -1.41 -0.55
CA GLN A 192 -17.41 -1.15 -1.11
C GLN A 192 -16.80 -2.41 -1.74
N TYR A 193 -16.96 -3.58 -1.11
CA TYR A 193 -16.55 -4.86 -1.69
C TYR A 193 -17.30 -5.12 -3.00
N LEU A 194 -18.62 -4.99 -3.01
CA LEU A 194 -19.44 -5.22 -4.20
C LEU A 194 -19.07 -4.29 -5.36
N MET A 195 -18.85 -3.00 -5.06
CA MET A 195 -18.38 -2.02 -6.04
C MET A 195 -16.94 -2.29 -6.52
N SER A 196 -16.16 -3.04 -5.76
CA SER A 196 -14.77 -3.40 -6.10
C SER A 196 -14.65 -4.73 -6.86
N LEU A 197 -15.75 -5.45 -7.09
CA LEU A 197 -15.75 -6.64 -7.94
C LEU A 197 -15.49 -6.24 -9.39
N CYS A 198 -14.53 -6.89 -10.04
CA CYS A 198 -14.15 -6.58 -11.41
C CYS A 198 -14.84 -7.54 -12.41
N PHE A 199 -15.40 -6.97 -13.46
CA PHE A 199 -16.08 -7.69 -14.54
C PHE A 199 -15.35 -7.60 -15.89
N CYS A 200 -14.04 -7.34 -15.90
CA CYS A 200 -13.21 -7.44 -17.10
C CYS A 200 -13.17 -8.90 -17.62
N PRO A 201 -12.74 -9.16 -18.88
CA PRO A 201 -12.72 -10.51 -19.42
C PRO A 201 -12.00 -11.53 -18.54
N SER A 202 -10.83 -11.21 -17.98
CA SER A 202 -10.07 -12.11 -17.11
C SER A 202 -10.82 -12.44 -15.81
N CYS A 203 -11.51 -11.45 -15.19
CA CYS A 203 -12.28 -11.71 -13.99
C CYS A 203 -13.55 -12.51 -14.27
N ARG A 204 -14.21 -12.26 -15.41
CA ARG A 204 -15.36 -13.10 -15.84
C ARG A 204 -14.97 -14.55 -16.01
N ALA A 205 -13.82 -14.82 -16.66
CA ALA A 205 -13.28 -16.18 -16.76
C ALA A 205 -12.98 -16.77 -15.37
N GLY A 206 -12.35 -16.00 -14.49
CA GLY A 206 -12.04 -16.43 -13.12
C GLY A 206 -13.28 -16.73 -12.26
N TYR A 207 -14.40 -16.04 -12.48
CA TYR A 207 -15.69 -16.37 -11.86
C TYR A 207 -16.25 -17.67 -12.42
N ALA A 208 -16.20 -17.87 -13.75
CA ALA A 208 -16.63 -19.11 -14.37
C ALA A 208 -15.85 -20.33 -13.85
N ASP A 209 -14.53 -20.20 -13.68
CA ASP A 209 -13.67 -21.22 -13.05
C ASP A 209 -14.06 -21.50 -11.57
N ALA A 210 -14.72 -20.53 -10.92
CA ALA A 210 -15.25 -20.67 -9.56
C ALA A 210 -16.72 -21.12 -9.52
N GLY A 211 -17.29 -21.49 -10.68
CA GLY A 211 -18.68 -21.94 -10.79
C GLY A 211 -19.73 -20.84 -10.82
N LEU A 212 -19.33 -19.56 -11.05
CA LEU A 212 -20.24 -18.40 -11.12
C LEU A 212 -20.46 -17.95 -12.57
N ASP A 213 -21.71 -17.74 -12.95
CA ASP A 213 -22.02 -16.96 -14.14
C ASP A 213 -21.78 -15.46 -13.84
N ALA A 214 -20.85 -14.85 -14.59
CA ALA A 214 -20.43 -13.47 -14.35
C ALA A 214 -21.55 -12.45 -14.63
N ARG A 215 -22.50 -12.75 -15.53
CA ARG A 215 -23.66 -11.89 -15.81
C ARG A 215 -24.63 -11.94 -14.63
N GLU A 216 -24.94 -13.13 -14.14
CA GLU A 216 -25.81 -13.31 -12.97
C GLU A 216 -25.22 -12.67 -11.71
N LEU A 217 -23.91 -12.84 -11.49
CA LEU A 217 -23.19 -12.15 -10.40
C LEU A 217 -23.31 -10.63 -10.53
N GLY A 218 -23.11 -10.07 -11.73
CA GLY A 218 -23.24 -8.62 -11.97
C GLY A 218 -24.67 -8.11 -11.72
N GLU A 219 -25.68 -8.87 -12.10
CA GLU A 219 -27.08 -8.56 -11.81
C GLU A 219 -27.39 -8.64 -10.32
N ALA A 220 -26.85 -9.64 -9.61
CA ALA A 220 -26.99 -9.77 -8.16
C ALA A 220 -26.33 -8.60 -7.43
N VAL A 221 -25.13 -8.18 -7.83
CA VAL A 221 -24.44 -7.00 -7.28
C VAL A 221 -25.30 -5.74 -7.45
N ARG A 222 -25.83 -5.48 -8.65
CA ARG A 222 -26.68 -4.31 -8.89
C ARG A 222 -27.94 -4.32 -8.04
N ARG A 223 -28.64 -5.47 -7.96
CA ARG A 223 -29.83 -5.61 -7.09
C ARG A 223 -29.48 -5.38 -5.61
N ALA A 224 -28.36 -5.91 -5.14
CA ALA A 224 -27.89 -5.75 -3.77
C ALA A 224 -27.58 -4.29 -3.41
N LEU A 225 -27.09 -3.51 -4.38
CA LEU A 225 -26.72 -2.10 -4.16
C LEU A 225 -27.89 -1.13 -4.36
N GLU A 226 -29.00 -1.54 -4.94
CA GLU A 226 -30.16 -0.65 -5.21
C GLU A 226 -30.66 0.09 -3.95
N PRO A 227 -30.82 -0.56 -2.77
CA PRO A 227 -31.21 0.15 -1.55
C PRO A 227 -30.15 1.18 -1.10
N VAL A 228 -28.87 0.93 -1.34
CA VAL A 228 -27.77 1.83 -0.95
C VAL A 228 -27.87 3.15 -1.69
N TRP A 229 -28.22 3.11 -2.99
CA TRP A 229 -28.37 4.33 -3.80
C TRP A 229 -29.53 5.22 -3.33
N SER A 230 -30.50 4.63 -2.65
CA SER A 230 -31.59 5.35 -2.00
C SER A 230 -31.29 5.78 -0.55
N GLY A 231 -30.06 5.63 -0.10
CA GLY A 231 -29.63 5.99 1.27
C GLY A 231 -29.84 4.90 2.32
N GLY A 232 -30.21 3.67 1.90
CA GLY A 232 -30.29 2.52 2.79
C GLY A 232 -28.90 2.09 3.24
N ASP A 233 -28.77 1.81 4.53
CA ASP A 233 -27.51 1.32 5.11
C ASP A 233 -27.34 -0.18 4.79
N PRO A 234 -26.26 -0.61 4.07
CA PRO A 234 -25.99 -2.02 3.83
C PRO A 234 -25.59 -2.78 5.12
N GLY A 235 -25.37 -2.06 6.21
CA GLY A 235 -24.95 -2.58 7.52
C GLY A 235 -23.44 -2.81 7.62
N ASP A 236 -22.90 -2.51 8.80
CA ASP A 236 -21.48 -2.72 9.15
C ASP A 236 -21.16 -4.17 9.56
N GLY A 237 -21.84 -5.13 8.99
CA GLY A 237 -21.72 -6.54 9.40
C GLY A 237 -20.50 -7.28 8.83
N GLY A 238 -19.48 -6.60 8.30
CA GLY A 238 -18.32 -7.25 7.73
C GLY A 238 -18.69 -8.27 6.64
N TRP A 239 -18.07 -9.45 6.64
CA TRP A 239 -18.34 -10.49 5.63
C TRP A 239 -19.79 -10.99 5.66
N ALA A 240 -20.41 -11.08 6.84
CA ALA A 240 -21.80 -11.49 6.97
C ALA A 240 -22.77 -10.54 6.23
N ALA A 241 -22.43 -9.25 6.09
CA ALA A 241 -23.21 -8.33 5.28
C ALA A 241 -23.08 -8.65 3.78
N VAL A 242 -21.89 -9.00 3.30
CA VAL A 242 -21.68 -9.45 1.90
C VAL A 242 -22.51 -10.71 1.61
N GLU A 243 -22.50 -11.68 2.52
CA GLU A 243 -23.30 -12.92 2.37
C GLU A 243 -24.83 -12.65 2.38
N ARG A 244 -25.29 -11.72 3.19
CA ARG A 244 -26.71 -11.31 3.16
C ARG A 244 -27.11 -10.64 1.84
N LEU A 245 -26.20 -9.84 1.26
CA LEU A 245 -26.47 -9.09 0.04
C LEU A 245 -26.39 -9.96 -1.22
N LEU A 246 -25.40 -10.87 -1.31
CA LEU A 246 -25.19 -11.70 -2.50
C LEU A 246 -25.73 -13.13 -2.39
N GLY A 247 -25.97 -13.62 -1.18
CA GLY A 247 -26.09 -15.04 -0.88
C GLY A 247 -24.72 -15.67 -0.58
N ALA A 248 -24.71 -16.69 0.28
CA ALA A 248 -23.48 -17.29 0.80
C ALA A 248 -22.58 -17.90 -0.32
N GLU A 249 -23.18 -18.65 -1.25
CA GLU A 249 -22.41 -19.29 -2.32
C GLU A 249 -21.75 -18.28 -3.30
N PRO A 250 -22.47 -17.29 -3.89
CA PRO A 250 -21.86 -16.29 -4.74
C PRO A 250 -20.82 -15.42 -4.00
N ALA A 251 -21.07 -15.08 -2.74
CA ALA A 251 -20.12 -14.35 -1.91
C ALA A 251 -18.81 -15.14 -1.76
N ALA A 252 -18.88 -16.40 -1.32
CA ALA A 252 -17.73 -17.27 -1.13
C ALA A 252 -16.94 -17.50 -2.43
N ALA A 253 -17.63 -17.78 -3.54
CA ALA A 253 -16.99 -18.04 -4.82
C ALA A 253 -16.33 -16.77 -5.40
N SER A 254 -16.95 -15.60 -5.26
CA SER A 254 -16.34 -14.31 -5.64
C SER A 254 -15.09 -14.00 -4.83
N LEU A 255 -15.12 -14.24 -3.53
CA LEU A 255 -13.96 -14.08 -2.65
C LEU A 255 -12.84 -15.06 -3.01
N ALA A 256 -13.19 -16.32 -3.26
CA ALA A 256 -12.21 -17.34 -3.66
C ALA A 256 -11.43 -16.94 -4.93
N TRP A 257 -12.10 -16.40 -5.94
CA TRP A 257 -11.44 -15.84 -7.12
C TRP A 257 -10.52 -14.67 -6.75
N ARG A 258 -11.00 -13.72 -5.96
CA ARG A 258 -10.21 -12.55 -5.55
C ARG A 258 -8.96 -12.96 -4.77
N LEU A 259 -9.07 -13.90 -3.84
CA LEU A 259 -7.93 -14.45 -3.09
C LEU A 259 -6.91 -15.13 -4.01
N ARG A 260 -7.36 -15.95 -4.97
CA ARG A 260 -6.44 -16.56 -5.95
C ARG A 260 -5.66 -15.51 -6.75
N ALA A 261 -6.35 -14.47 -7.23
CA ALA A 261 -5.70 -13.40 -7.98
C ALA A 261 -4.71 -12.59 -7.12
N ALA A 262 -5.09 -12.27 -5.87
CA ALA A 262 -4.22 -11.55 -4.93
C ALA A 262 -2.97 -12.37 -4.58
N ARG A 263 -3.12 -13.64 -4.22
CA ARG A 263 -1.98 -14.55 -3.94
C ARG A 263 -1.04 -14.65 -5.13
N ARG A 264 -1.57 -14.81 -6.35
CA ARG A 264 -0.75 -14.84 -7.58
C ARG A 264 0.10 -13.58 -7.74
N LEU A 265 -0.46 -12.40 -7.49
CA LEU A 265 0.31 -11.16 -7.54
C LEU A 265 1.37 -11.11 -6.43
N GLN A 266 1.01 -11.44 -5.19
CA GLN A 266 1.91 -11.41 -4.04
C GLN A 266 3.10 -12.35 -4.26
N GLU A 267 2.86 -13.58 -4.69
CA GLU A 267 3.90 -14.57 -5.02
C GLU A 267 4.78 -14.10 -6.18
N ALA A 268 4.18 -13.58 -7.26
CA ALA A 268 4.92 -13.10 -8.42
C ALA A 268 5.80 -11.89 -8.07
N ALA A 269 5.28 -10.91 -7.31
CA ALA A 269 6.02 -9.73 -6.91
C ALA A 269 7.19 -10.09 -5.98
N VAL A 270 6.93 -10.89 -4.93
CA VAL A 270 7.99 -11.31 -4.00
C VAL A 270 9.05 -12.16 -4.70
N SER A 271 8.64 -13.11 -5.53
CA SER A 271 9.57 -13.95 -6.31
C SER A 271 10.43 -13.09 -7.25
N ALA A 272 9.84 -12.11 -7.95
CA ALA A 272 10.57 -11.22 -8.85
C ALA A 272 11.57 -10.33 -8.09
N VAL A 273 11.21 -9.81 -6.90
CA VAL A 273 12.13 -9.08 -6.04
C VAL A 273 13.27 -9.98 -5.58
N ARG A 274 12.98 -11.17 -5.06
CA ARG A 274 14.01 -12.12 -4.57
C ARG A 274 14.97 -12.56 -5.67
N ALA A 275 14.50 -12.73 -6.90
CA ALA A 275 15.33 -13.09 -8.04
C ALA A 275 16.31 -11.97 -8.44
N ALA A 276 15.99 -10.71 -8.14
CA ALA A 276 16.82 -9.54 -8.45
C ALA A 276 17.68 -9.08 -7.25
N ALA A 277 17.30 -9.43 -6.03
CA ALA A 277 17.89 -8.92 -4.80
C ALA A 277 19.12 -9.72 -4.34
N PRO A 278 20.06 -9.07 -3.63
CA PRO A 278 21.14 -9.76 -2.96
C PRO A 278 20.62 -10.62 -1.79
N PRO A 279 21.40 -11.63 -1.32
CA PRO A 279 21.06 -12.39 -0.12
C PRO A 279 20.80 -11.50 1.10
N GLY A 280 19.77 -11.85 1.89
CA GLY A 280 19.39 -11.10 3.09
C GLY A 280 18.51 -9.88 2.85
N PHE A 281 18.16 -9.58 1.60
CA PHE A 281 17.24 -8.49 1.26
C PHE A 281 15.84 -8.81 1.78
N ARG A 282 15.27 -7.92 2.59
CA ARG A 282 13.95 -8.13 3.20
C ARG A 282 12.82 -7.65 2.31
N VAL A 283 11.73 -8.42 2.26
CA VAL A 283 10.52 -8.08 1.51
C VAL A 283 9.32 -8.08 2.46
N LEU A 284 8.73 -6.91 2.68
CA LEU A 284 7.51 -6.75 3.47
C LEU A 284 6.36 -6.26 2.58
N LEU A 285 5.13 -6.63 2.93
CA LEU A 285 3.93 -6.16 2.26
C LEU A 285 3.08 -5.30 3.19
N HIS A 286 2.61 -4.15 2.71
CA HIS A 286 1.51 -3.44 3.35
C HIS A 286 0.25 -4.28 3.24
N ALA A 287 -0.38 -4.61 4.36
CA ALA A 287 -1.41 -5.64 4.41
C ALA A 287 -2.53 -5.31 5.41
N ASP A 288 -3.71 -5.86 5.15
CA ASP A 288 -4.85 -5.90 6.07
C ASP A 288 -5.26 -7.37 6.22
N PRO A 289 -5.56 -7.87 7.45
CA PRO A 289 -5.96 -9.26 7.66
C PRO A 289 -7.36 -9.60 7.12
N VAL A 290 -8.17 -8.58 6.79
CA VAL A 290 -9.49 -8.76 6.19
C VAL A 290 -9.34 -9.04 4.69
N PRO A 291 -9.56 -10.28 4.22
CA PRO A 291 -9.13 -10.72 2.88
C PRO A 291 -9.87 -10.02 1.72
N TYR A 292 -11.00 -9.38 2.00
CA TYR A 292 -11.75 -8.61 1.00
C TYR A 292 -11.44 -7.10 1.02
N ARG A 293 -10.56 -6.63 1.90
CA ARG A 293 -10.13 -5.22 1.98
C ARG A 293 -9.43 -4.80 0.69
N CYS A 294 -9.76 -3.58 0.23
CA CYS A 294 -9.17 -2.94 -0.94
C CYS A 294 -8.30 -1.74 -0.51
N GLY A 295 -7.37 -1.34 -1.39
CA GLY A 295 -6.59 -0.12 -1.22
C GLY A 295 -5.11 -0.34 -0.92
N ALA A 296 -4.48 0.64 -0.28
CA ALA A 296 -3.06 0.68 0.02
C ALA A 296 -2.60 -0.52 0.87
N ASN A 297 -3.32 -0.81 1.95
CA ASN A 297 -3.16 -2.01 2.75
C ASN A 297 -4.16 -3.07 2.23
N ALA A 298 -3.79 -3.73 1.14
CA ALA A 298 -4.67 -4.70 0.51
C ALA A 298 -4.92 -5.91 1.41
N GLY A 299 -6.14 -6.47 1.34
CA GLY A 299 -6.51 -7.67 2.07
C GLY A 299 -5.68 -8.87 1.66
N VAL A 300 -5.18 -9.61 2.64
CA VAL A 300 -4.38 -10.82 2.46
C VAL A 300 -4.89 -11.95 3.35
N ASP A 301 -4.45 -13.16 3.06
CA ASP A 301 -4.51 -14.28 4.01
C ASP A 301 -3.25 -14.24 4.89
N PRO A 302 -3.37 -13.99 6.21
CA PRO A 302 -2.22 -13.89 7.12
C PRO A 302 -1.33 -15.13 7.12
N ALA A 303 -1.92 -16.33 7.10
CA ALA A 303 -1.17 -17.58 7.08
C ALA A 303 -0.34 -17.70 5.79
N HIS A 304 -0.96 -17.38 4.63
CA HIS A 304 -0.30 -17.47 3.34
C HIS A 304 0.80 -16.42 3.18
N VAL A 305 0.51 -15.14 3.44
CA VAL A 305 1.47 -14.05 3.16
C VAL A 305 2.75 -14.19 3.97
N LEU A 306 2.68 -14.67 5.22
CA LEU A 306 3.85 -14.92 6.05
C LEU A 306 4.68 -16.14 5.62
N THR A 307 4.20 -16.96 4.68
CA THR A 307 5.04 -17.99 4.02
C THR A 307 5.78 -17.44 2.81
N VAL A 308 5.29 -16.36 2.21
CA VAL A 308 5.79 -15.76 0.96
C VAL A 308 6.78 -14.63 1.25
N ALA A 309 6.38 -13.68 2.12
CA ALA A 309 7.15 -12.50 2.48
C ALA A 309 7.88 -12.67 3.84
N ASP A 310 8.85 -11.79 4.10
CA ASP A 310 9.58 -11.77 5.38
C ASP A 310 8.78 -11.07 6.49
N GLY A 311 7.67 -10.44 6.14
CA GLY A 311 6.77 -9.80 7.08
C GLY A 311 5.76 -8.89 6.43
N VAL A 312 5.05 -8.15 7.27
CA VAL A 312 3.99 -7.22 6.87
C VAL A 312 4.09 -5.88 7.58
N VAL A 313 3.59 -4.84 6.92
CA VAL A 313 3.39 -3.49 7.48
C VAL A 313 1.88 -3.29 7.66
N LEU A 314 1.44 -3.04 8.90
CA LEU A 314 0.04 -3.09 9.30
C LEU A 314 -0.47 -1.73 9.75
N PRO A 315 -1.66 -1.27 9.31
CA PRO A 315 -2.22 0.04 9.65
C PRO A 315 -2.70 0.07 11.10
N CYS A 316 -1.87 0.53 12.02
CA CYS A 316 -2.11 0.53 13.46
C CYS A 316 -2.56 1.88 14.02
N THR A 317 -2.78 2.89 13.17
CA THR A 317 -3.34 4.18 13.58
C THR A 317 -4.79 4.01 14.03
N GLY A 318 -5.18 4.69 15.11
CA GLY A 318 -6.52 4.59 15.68
C GLY A 318 -6.54 4.02 17.10
N GLY A 319 -7.69 3.49 17.54
CA GLY A 319 -7.90 2.98 18.90
C GLY A 319 -7.28 1.59 19.15
N ALA A 320 -7.31 1.15 20.40
CA ALA A 320 -6.79 -0.16 20.80
C ALA A 320 -7.46 -1.32 20.05
N ALA A 321 -8.78 -1.30 19.92
CA ALA A 321 -9.53 -2.34 19.20
C ALA A 321 -9.14 -2.45 17.72
N ALA A 322 -8.86 -1.32 17.05
CA ALA A 322 -8.40 -1.33 15.65
C ALA A 322 -7.02 -2.00 15.53
N ARG A 323 -6.08 -1.70 16.43
CA ARG A 323 -4.77 -2.35 16.48
C ARG A 323 -4.87 -3.85 16.74
N GLU A 324 -5.72 -4.26 17.67
CA GLU A 324 -5.97 -5.67 17.99
C GLU A 324 -6.53 -6.42 16.78
N ALA A 325 -7.54 -5.86 16.11
CA ALA A 325 -8.15 -6.45 14.91
C ALA A 325 -7.15 -6.66 13.77
N VAL A 326 -6.14 -5.80 13.67
CA VAL A 326 -5.15 -5.86 12.58
C VAL A 326 -3.95 -6.74 12.94
N LEU A 327 -3.45 -6.69 14.17
CA LEU A 327 -2.22 -7.40 14.57
C LEU A 327 -2.46 -8.85 14.97
N THR A 328 -3.52 -9.14 15.72
CA THR A 328 -3.78 -10.49 16.26
C THR A 328 -3.83 -11.59 15.20
N PRO A 329 -4.50 -11.39 14.03
CA PRO A 329 -4.53 -12.42 13.00
C PRO A 329 -3.16 -12.80 12.45
N PHE A 330 -2.24 -11.82 12.33
CA PHE A 330 -0.86 -12.10 11.89
C PHE A 330 0.01 -12.69 12.99
N ALA A 331 -0.16 -12.24 14.24
CA ALA A 331 0.59 -12.76 15.37
C ALA A 331 0.40 -14.27 15.55
N ALA A 332 -0.80 -14.79 15.26
CA ALA A 332 -1.13 -16.20 15.31
C ALA A 332 -0.33 -17.07 14.31
N HIS A 333 0.18 -16.48 13.22
CA HIS A 333 0.92 -17.17 12.16
C HIS A 333 2.39 -16.73 12.07
N ARG A 334 2.85 -15.88 12.99
CA ARG A 334 4.19 -15.34 12.99
C ARG A 334 5.24 -16.40 13.27
N ARG A 335 6.29 -16.47 12.46
CA ARG A 335 7.54 -17.18 12.74
C ARG A 335 8.50 -16.27 13.52
N ALA A 336 9.55 -16.83 14.13
CA ALA A 336 10.51 -16.07 14.94
C ALA A 336 11.15 -14.90 14.17
N GLU A 337 11.47 -15.13 12.89
CA GLU A 337 12.11 -14.16 12.00
C GLU A 337 11.14 -13.21 11.30
N SER A 338 9.81 -13.46 11.37
CA SER A 338 8.82 -12.65 10.68
C SER A 338 8.73 -11.25 11.28
N VAL A 339 8.68 -10.23 10.42
CA VAL A 339 8.45 -8.84 10.81
C VAL A 339 6.94 -8.54 10.82
N LEU A 340 6.42 -8.13 11.97
CA LEU A 340 5.12 -7.48 12.09
C LEU A 340 5.37 -6.00 12.41
N ALA A 341 5.33 -5.14 11.41
CA ALA A 341 5.61 -3.72 11.57
C ALA A 341 4.32 -2.95 11.82
N ALA A 342 4.19 -2.37 13.01
CA ALA A 342 3.06 -1.48 13.35
C ALA A 342 3.28 -0.11 12.71
N ASN A 343 2.45 0.25 11.74
CA ASN A 343 2.48 1.56 11.09
C ASN A 343 1.56 2.54 11.83
N LEU A 344 2.17 3.55 12.44
CA LEU A 344 1.49 4.60 13.20
C LEU A 344 1.72 5.97 12.54
N THR A 345 0.63 6.68 12.29
CA THR A 345 0.68 8.04 11.73
C THR A 345 1.15 9.01 12.80
N VAL A 346 2.25 9.72 12.51
CA VAL A 346 2.85 10.74 13.40
C VAL A 346 2.60 12.16 12.90
N VAL A 347 1.70 12.34 11.95
CA VAL A 347 1.28 13.64 11.40
C VAL A 347 -0.08 13.99 11.99
N SER A 348 -0.14 14.96 12.90
CA SER A 348 -1.38 15.36 13.58
C SER A 348 -2.49 15.75 12.59
N GLY A 349 -2.15 16.51 11.55
CA GLY A 349 -3.08 16.93 10.49
C GLY A 349 -3.63 15.81 9.60
N MET A 350 -3.11 14.58 9.73
CA MET A 350 -3.56 13.37 9.02
C MET A 350 -4.22 12.36 9.97
N GLY A 351 -4.76 12.81 11.08
CA GLY A 351 -5.38 11.95 12.08
C GLY A 351 -4.38 11.17 12.93
N GLY A 352 -3.10 11.49 12.85
CA GLY A 352 -2.06 10.92 13.70
C GLY A 352 -2.08 11.48 15.12
N SER A 353 -1.52 10.74 16.05
CA SER A 353 -1.45 11.10 17.47
C SER A 353 -0.03 10.92 18.01
N PRO A 354 0.94 11.78 17.60
CA PRO A 354 2.32 11.65 18.06
C PRO A 354 2.45 11.70 19.58
N GLY A 355 1.58 12.44 20.28
CA GLY A 355 1.55 12.51 21.75
C GLY A 355 1.12 11.20 22.45
N THR A 356 0.51 10.24 21.75
CA THR A 356 0.16 8.92 22.31
C THR A 356 1.03 7.80 21.78
N LEU A 357 2.04 8.12 20.98
CA LEU A 357 2.90 7.15 20.28
C LEU A 357 3.51 6.11 21.23
N ALA A 358 3.96 6.51 22.43
CA ALA A 358 4.53 5.57 23.41
C ALA A 358 3.52 4.49 23.83
N ARG A 359 2.31 4.90 24.20
CA ARG A 359 1.21 4.00 24.59
C ARG A 359 0.81 3.09 23.44
N ASP A 360 0.66 3.67 22.24
CA ASP A 360 0.18 2.96 21.06
C ASP A 360 1.23 1.96 20.55
N ALA A 361 2.51 2.30 20.62
CA ALA A 361 3.62 1.41 20.32
C ALA A 361 3.76 0.26 21.35
N ALA A 362 3.61 0.58 22.64
CA ALA A 362 3.62 -0.44 23.69
C ALA A 362 2.45 -1.43 23.54
N HIS A 363 1.24 -0.93 23.23
CA HIS A 363 0.10 -1.78 22.94
C HIS A 363 0.30 -2.63 21.70
N ALA A 364 0.83 -2.07 20.60
CA ALA A 364 1.17 -2.86 19.41
C ALA A 364 2.20 -3.96 19.73
N ALA A 365 3.22 -3.67 20.53
CA ALA A 365 4.21 -4.64 20.97
C ALA A 365 3.57 -5.79 21.76
N SER A 366 2.63 -5.50 22.69
CA SER A 366 1.91 -6.52 23.45
C SER A 366 1.05 -7.44 22.57
N LEU A 367 0.65 -6.96 21.38
CA LEU A 367 -0.08 -7.72 20.37
C LEU A 367 0.84 -8.45 19.37
N GLY A 368 2.15 -8.43 19.58
CA GLY A 368 3.12 -9.17 18.76
C GLY A 368 3.83 -8.36 17.68
N ALA A 369 3.65 -7.03 17.59
CA ALA A 369 4.45 -6.19 16.71
C ALA A 369 5.93 -6.27 17.08
N THR A 370 6.79 -6.37 16.06
CA THR A 370 8.25 -6.50 16.23
C THR A 370 8.99 -5.24 15.86
N GLU A 371 8.42 -4.44 14.96
CA GLU A 371 8.98 -3.19 14.48
C GLU A 371 7.93 -2.08 14.44
N LEU A 372 8.39 -0.83 14.38
CA LEU A 372 7.55 0.36 14.30
C LEU A 372 7.79 1.08 12.97
N ARG A 373 6.72 1.58 12.36
CA ARG A 373 6.77 2.50 11.22
C ARG A 373 6.12 3.82 11.61
N LEU A 374 6.83 4.92 11.33
CA LEU A 374 6.36 6.29 11.57
C LEU A 374 5.90 6.91 10.24
N TYR A 375 4.61 6.96 10.03
CA TYR A 375 4.01 7.54 8.84
C TYR A 375 3.59 8.99 9.13
N HIS A 376 4.16 10.00 8.61
CA HIS A 376 5.21 10.18 7.61
C HIS A 376 6.18 11.27 8.07
N ALA A 377 7.45 10.96 8.28
CA ALA A 377 8.40 11.92 8.86
C ALA A 377 8.66 13.15 7.95
N GLY A 378 8.61 12.96 6.62
CA GLY A 378 8.76 14.08 5.68
C GLY A 378 7.63 15.12 5.79
N LEU A 379 6.40 14.66 6.09
CA LEU A 379 5.19 15.51 6.18
C LEU A 379 4.97 16.11 7.58
N ALA A 380 5.49 15.48 8.63
CA ALA A 380 5.24 15.85 10.01
C ALA A 380 5.80 17.25 10.34
N SER A 381 5.15 17.97 11.23
CA SER A 381 5.65 19.22 11.78
C SER A 381 6.85 19.00 12.72
N ASP A 382 7.60 20.05 13.04
CA ASP A 382 8.67 19.97 14.03
C ASP A 382 8.15 19.56 15.42
N ALA A 383 6.95 20.00 15.79
CA ALA A 383 6.30 19.61 17.04
C ALA A 383 5.95 18.11 17.05
N ASP A 384 5.40 17.58 15.95
CA ASP A 384 5.08 16.17 15.81
C ASP A 384 6.34 15.29 15.89
N LEU A 385 7.42 15.71 15.21
CA LEU A 385 8.69 14.99 15.24
C LEU A 385 9.37 15.06 16.61
N ALA A 386 9.30 16.20 17.30
CA ALA A 386 9.83 16.32 18.66
C ALA A 386 9.10 15.37 19.63
N ALA A 387 7.77 15.26 19.52
CA ALA A 387 6.99 14.29 20.29
C ALA A 387 7.38 12.85 19.99
N ALA A 388 7.56 12.49 18.70
CA ALA A 388 8.01 11.16 18.30
C ALA A 388 9.43 10.85 18.80
N ALA A 389 10.37 11.79 18.68
CA ALA A 389 11.75 11.64 19.14
C ALA A 389 11.83 11.39 20.66
N ALA A 390 11.03 12.10 21.46
CA ALA A 390 10.96 11.91 22.90
C ALA A 390 10.56 10.48 23.28
N VAL A 391 9.67 9.85 22.50
CA VAL A 391 9.25 8.46 22.69
C VAL A 391 10.36 7.47 22.33
N LEU A 392 11.05 7.70 21.20
CA LEU A 392 12.10 6.80 20.72
C LEU A 392 13.39 6.88 21.56
N ALA A 393 13.63 8.01 22.22
CA ALA A 393 14.79 8.18 23.13
C ALA A 393 14.57 7.58 24.52
N ALA A 394 13.32 7.24 24.90
CA ALA A 394 13.03 6.67 26.20
C ALA A 394 13.64 5.25 26.31
N PRO A 395 14.32 4.90 27.40
CA PRO A 395 14.81 3.53 27.62
C PRO A 395 13.63 2.54 27.60
N SER A 396 13.77 1.48 26.85
CA SER A 396 12.78 0.39 26.71
C SER A 396 12.73 -0.52 27.93
#